data_4e11c38ba159636cde33b04027ccaf53
#
_entry.id   4e11c38ba159636cde33b04027ccaf53
#
_cell.length_a   1.000
_cell.length_b   1.000
_cell.length_c   1.000
_cell.angle_alpha   90.00
_cell.angle_beta   90.00
_cell.angle_gamma   90.00
#
_symmetry.space_group_name_H-M   'P 1'
#
loop_
_entity.id
_entity.type
_entity.pdbx_description
1 polymer ?
#
loop_
_entity_poly.entity_id
_entity_poly.type
_entity_poly.pdbx_seq_one_letter_code
_entity_poly.pdbx_strand_id
1 'polypeptide(L)'
;MGIIERIKEIEAEMARTQKNKATEYHLGQLKAKIAKLRTQLLEPPKGSSAGGDGFEVTKFGHGRVALIGFPSVGKSTLLTMLTGTHSEAASYEFTTLTCIPGIIHYNDTKIQLLDLPGIIEGASEGKGRGRQVIAVAKSSDLVLMVLDASKDAHKVLLSTDGHAVRMFIVAISYVIFLFLACCFPCFYQFFPYAYLILLWKLQSEGHRQILTRELESVGLRLNKRPPQIYFKKKKTGGISFNSTLPLTHVDEKLCYQILHEYKIHNAEVLFREDATVDDLIDVIEGNRKYIKCVYVYNKIDVIGIDDVDKLARRPNSVVISCNLKLNLDRLLSKMWEEMGLVRVYTKPQGQQPDFSDPVVLSADRGGCTVEDFCNHIHRNLIKDVKYVLVWGTSARHYPQHCGLGHVLQDEDVVQIVKKKEKEEGGRGRFKSHSTAPARISDRQKKAPLKT
;
A
#
# COMPACT_ATOMS: atom_id res chain seq x y z
N MET A 1 13.42 24.19 -22.37
CA MET A 1 12.11 23.58 -22.11
C MET A 1 12.25 22.68 -20.88
N GLY A 2 11.50 22.97 -19.82
CA GLY A 2 11.55 22.21 -18.57
C GLY A 2 10.88 20.84 -18.69
N ILE A 3 11.18 19.92 -17.76
CA ILE A 3 10.55 18.57 -17.75
C ILE A 3 9.02 18.69 -17.66
N ILE A 4 8.52 19.63 -16.86
CA ILE A 4 7.08 19.86 -16.66
C ILE A 4 6.40 20.32 -17.94
N GLU A 5 7.03 21.22 -18.67
CA GLU A 5 6.51 21.73 -19.97
C GLU A 5 6.41 20.59 -21.00
N ARG A 6 7.44 19.72 -21.05
CA ARG A 6 7.41 18.53 -21.92
C ARG A 6 6.29 17.56 -21.55
N ILE A 7 6.04 17.34 -20.25
CA ILE A 7 4.93 16.49 -19.80
C ILE A 7 3.59 17.08 -20.29
N LYS A 8 3.37 18.37 -20.08
CA LYS A 8 2.13 19.05 -20.53
C LYS A 8 1.95 19.02 -22.04
N GLU A 9 3.03 19.16 -22.80
CA GLU A 9 3.00 19.06 -24.27
C GLU A 9 2.57 17.66 -24.70
N ILE A 10 3.16 16.60 -24.12
CA ILE A 10 2.80 15.21 -24.43
C ILE A 10 1.37 14.89 -23.98
N GLU A 11 0.94 15.38 -22.83
CA GLU A 11 -0.45 15.21 -22.36
C GLU A 11 -1.45 15.90 -23.30
N ALA A 12 -1.12 17.10 -23.81
CA ALA A 12 -1.93 17.78 -24.80
C ALA A 12 -1.97 17.02 -26.14
N GLU A 13 -0.85 16.43 -26.56
CA GLU A 13 -0.80 15.56 -27.75
C GLU A 13 -1.68 14.33 -27.56
N MET A 14 -1.59 13.64 -26.43
CA MET A 14 -2.45 12.49 -26.10
C MET A 14 -3.94 12.84 -26.09
N ALA A 15 -4.28 14.03 -25.56
CA ALA A 15 -5.68 14.49 -25.52
C ALA A 15 -6.26 14.77 -26.91
N ARG A 16 -5.43 15.23 -27.87
CA ARG A 16 -5.81 15.48 -29.26
C ARG A 16 -5.83 14.20 -30.11
N THR A 17 -5.10 13.18 -29.71
CA THR A 17 -4.98 11.93 -30.47
C THR A 17 -6.24 11.08 -30.28
N GLN A 18 -6.88 10.70 -31.36
CA GLN A 18 -8.04 9.82 -31.35
C GLN A 18 -7.63 8.43 -30.90
N LYS A 19 -8.39 7.82 -29.97
CA LYS A 19 -8.13 6.48 -29.46
C LYS A 19 -8.69 5.42 -30.40
N ASN A 20 -7.86 4.90 -31.28
CA ASN A 20 -8.21 3.78 -32.15
C ASN A 20 -7.00 2.83 -32.31
N LYS A 21 -7.20 1.67 -32.91
CA LYS A 21 -6.16 0.65 -33.08
C LYS A 21 -4.93 1.16 -33.86
N ALA A 22 -5.10 2.10 -34.79
CA ALA A 22 -4.02 2.68 -35.56
C ALA A 22 -3.12 3.62 -34.73
N THR A 23 -3.69 4.29 -33.71
CA THR A 23 -2.97 5.23 -32.85
C THR A 23 -2.51 4.61 -31.53
N GLU A 24 -2.86 3.36 -31.25
CA GLU A 24 -2.54 2.66 -30.00
C GLU A 24 -1.03 2.59 -29.74
N TYR A 25 -0.26 2.31 -30.79
CA TYR A 25 1.22 2.30 -30.71
C TYR A 25 1.80 3.65 -30.32
N HIS A 26 1.32 4.72 -30.95
CA HIS A 26 1.76 6.07 -30.66
C HIS A 26 1.39 6.48 -29.23
N LEU A 27 0.15 6.21 -28.82
CA LEU A 27 -0.31 6.45 -27.44
C LEU A 27 0.51 5.66 -26.42
N GLY A 28 0.89 4.41 -26.73
CA GLY A 28 1.75 3.59 -25.88
C GLY A 28 3.14 4.22 -25.68
N GLN A 29 3.75 4.73 -26.74
CA GLN A 29 5.03 5.43 -26.66
C GLN A 29 4.93 6.73 -25.85
N LEU A 30 3.87 7.51 -26.06
CA LEU A 30 3.64 8.76 -25.30
C LEU A 30 3.47 8.48 -23.82
N LYS A 31 2.74 7.43 -23.44
CA LYS A 31 2.60 6.98 -22.05
C LYS A 31 3.95 6.60 -21.43
N ALA A 32 4.78 5.86 -22.16
CA ALA A 32 6.13 5.49 -21.71
C ALA A 32 7.02 6.73 -21.49
N LYS A 33 6.95 7.71 -22.39
CA LYS A 33 7.68 8.99 -22.25
C LYS A 33 7.23 9.76 -21.02
N ILE A 34 5.93 9.89 -20.80
CA ILE A 34 5.38 10.56 -19.61
C ILE A 34 5.84 9.86 -18.34
N ALA A 35 5.72 8.54 -18.26
CA ALA A 35 6.13 7.77 -17.09
C ALA A 35 7.61 8.02 -16.76
N LYS A 36 8.48 7.95 -17.75
CA LYS A 36 9.91 8.21 -17.60
C LYS A 36 10.23 9.65 -17.15
N LEU A 37 9.57 10.65 -17.72
CA LEU A 37 9.73 12.05 -17.31
C LEU A 37 9.25 12.28 -15.88
N ARG A 38 8.13 11.68 -15.49
CA ARG A 38 7.62 11.74 -14.11
C ARG A 38 8.57 11.07 -13.12
N THR A 39 9.15 9.93 -13.47
CA THR A 39 10.17 9.27 -12.64
C THR A 39 11.41 10.15 -12.47
N GLN A 40 11.91 10.76 -13.55
CA GLN A 40 13.02 11.72 -13.48
C GLN A 40 12.72 12.94 -12.63
N LEU A 41 11.47 13.41 -12.62
CA LEU A 41 11.04 14.55 -11.81
C LEU A 41 11.02 14.21 -10.30
N LEU A 42 10.78 12.95 -9.96
CA LEU A 42 10.72 12.44 -8.58
C LEU A 42 12.11 12.03 -8.05
N GLU A 43 13.06 11.71 -8.92
CA GLU A 43 14.42 11.41 -8.51
C GLU A 43 15.13 12.68 -7.98
N PRO A 44 15.91 12.59 -6.89
CA PRO A 44 16.72 13.71 -6.43
C PRO A 44 17.75 14.06 -7.49
N PRO A 45 18.12 15.35 -7.66
CA PRO A 45 19.12 15.76 -8.62
C PRO A 45 20.45 15.05 -8.34
N LYS A 46 21.03 14.41 -9.35
CA LYS A 46 22.34 13.75 -9.27
C LYS A 46 23.38 14.80 -8.87
N GLY A 47 23.84 14.77 -7.63
CA GLY A 47 24.85 15.71 -7.12
C GLY A 47 24.57 16.28 -5.73
N SER A 48 23.38 16.15 -5.19
CA SER A 48 23.17 16.35 -3.76
C SER A 48 23.73 15.12 -3.05
N SER A 49 24.96 15.28 -2.54
CA SER A 49 25.58 14.33 -1.63
C SER A 49 24.54 13.88 -0.59
N ALA A 50 24.56 12.60 -0.29
CA ALA A 50 23.75 11.93 0.70
C ALA A 50 23.85 12.57 2.10
N GLY A 51 23.29 13.75 2.24
CA GLY A 51 23.04 14.47 3.46
C GLY A 51 21.52 14.61 3.57
N GLY A 52 20.88 13.57 4.02
CA GLY A 52 19.68 13.51 4.80
C GLY A 52 18.56 14.55 4.61
N ASP A 53 18.05 14.76 3.40
CA ASP A 53 16.69 15.29 3.24
C ASP A 53 15.71 14.15 2.90
N GLY A 54 16.06 12.93 3.26
CA GLY A 54 15.16 11.79 3.31
C GLY A 54 14.22 11.97 4.48
N PHE A 55 12.99 12.34 4.19
CA PHE A 55 11.90 12.42 5.14
C PHE A 55 11.51 10.99 5.57
N GLU A 56 12.39 10.36 6.30
CA GLU A 56 12.14 9.07 6.90
C GLU A 56 11.50 9.26 8.27
N VAL A 57 10.16 9.33 8.28
CA VAL A 57 9.44 9.19 9.54
C VAL A 57 9.77 7.79 10.07
N THR A 58 10.41 7.73 11.23
CA THR A 58 10.72 6.45 11.88
C THR A 58 9.45 5.62 12.00
N LYS A 59 9.52 4.37 11.53
CA LYS A 59 8.39 3.46 11.60
C LYS A 59 8.21 3.03 13.04
N PHE A 60 7.07 3.38 13.61
CA PHE A 60 6.67 3.01 14.96
C PHE A 60 5.42 2.14 14.93
N GLY A 61 5.38 1.10 15.77
CA GLY A 61 4.24 0.19 15.86
C GLY A 61 4.16 -0.85 14.72
N HIS A 62 3.06 -1.57 14.68
CA HIS A 62 2.86 -2.75 13.85
C HIS A 62 2.32 -2.42 12.46
N GLY A 63 1.59 -1.31 12.32
CA GLY A 63 1.02 -0.84 11.07
C GLY A 63 1.19 0.66 10.88
N ARG A 64 1.30 1.12 9.65
CA ARG A 64 1.36 2.54 9.30
C ARG A 64 0.25 2.88 8.32
N VAL A 65 -0.56 3.85 8.67
CA VAL A 65 -1.70 4.31 7.89
C VAL A 65 -1.53 5.78 7.54
N ALA A 66 -1.66 6.13 6.27
CA ALA A 66 -1.60 7.51 5.80
C ALA A 66 -3.00 8.08 5.60
N LEU A 67 -3.27 9.24 6.19
CA LEU A 67 -4.48 10.04 5.93
C LEU A 67 -4.22 10.97 4.75
N ILE A 68 -5.03 10.87 3.70
CA ILE A 68 -4.94 11.68 2.50
C ILE A 68 -6.31 12.29 2.24
N GLY A 69 -6.34 13.53 1.77
CA GLY A 69 -7.59 14.21 1.42
C GLY A 69 -7.39 15.71 1.26
N PHE A 70 -8.38 16.38 0.69
CA PHE A 70 -8.37 17.82 0.53
C PHE A 70 -8.37 18.57 1.88
N PRO A 71 -8.00 19.86 1.89
CA PRO A 71 -8.15 20.68 3.09
C PRO A 71 -9.60 20.70 3.58
N SER A 72 -9.79 20.79 4.90
CA SER A 72 -11.09 20.92 5.59
C SER A 72 -12.06 19.74 5.45
N VAL A 73 -11.61 18.55 4.97
CA VAL A 73 -12.44 17.33 4.96
C VAL A 73 -12.54 16.66 6.34
N GLY A 74 -11.75 17.13 7.32
CA GLY A 74 -11.76 16.62 8.69
C GLY A 74 -10.69 15.58 9.00
N LYS A 75 -9.55 15.55 8.28
CA LYS A 75 -8.43 14.61 8.54
C LYS A 75 -7.88 14.74 9.96
N SER A 76 -7.50 15.95 10.36
CA SER A 76 -6.93 16.21 11.68
C SER A 76 -7.95 15.98 12.81
N THR A 77 -9.24 16.26 12.54
CA THR A 77 -10.33 15.91 13.47
C THR A 77 -10.44 14.40 13.63
N LEU A 78 -10.38 13.64 12.51
CA LEU A 78 -10.40 12.18 12.54
C LEU A 78 -9.20 11.63 13.31
N LEU A 79 -7.99 12.17 13.07
CA LEU A 79 -6.80 11.81 13.82
C LEU A 79 -7.03 11.97 15.33
N THR A 80 -7.47 13.15 15.76
CA THR A 80 -7.74 13.42 17.18
C THR A 80 -8.78 12.49 17.78
N MET A 81 -9.84 12.16 17.02
CA MET A 81 -10.91 11.26 17.48
C MET A 81 -10.43 9.81 17.63
N LEU A 82 -9.59 9.33 16.71
CA LEU A 82 -9.09 7.95 16.71
C LEU A 82 -7.96 7.73 17.72
N THR A 83 -7.16 8.74 18.01
CA THR A 83 -6.05 8.62 18.97
C THR A 83 -6.49 8.74 20.42
N GLY A 84 -7.78 9.03 20.70
CA GLY A 84 -8.36 9.20 22.04
C GLY A 84 -7.56 10.17 22.89
N THR A 85 -8.19 11.24 23.37
CA THR A 85 -7.61 12.26 24.24
C THR A 85 -6.33 12.91 23.72
N HIS A 86 -6.42 14.23 23.50
CA HIS A 86 -5.32 15.17 23.29
C HIS A 86 -4.05 14.46 22.82
N SER A 87 -3.86 14.40 21.50
CA SER A 87 -2.64 13.82 20.98
C SER A 87 -1.52 14.30 21.88
N GLU A 88 -0.95 13.43 22.69
CA GLU A 88 0.42 13.59 23.02
C GLU A 88 1.05 13.69 21.64
N ALA A 89 1.13 14.93 21.14
CA ALA A 89 2.07 15.26 20.12
C ALA A 89 3.37 14.81 20.74
N ALA A 90 3.68 13.53 20.48
CA ALA A 90 4.94 12.97 20.90
C ALA A 90 5.91 13.97 20.31
N SER A 91 6.54 14.73 21.18
CA SER A 91 7.54 15.73 20.88
C SER A 91 8.73 15.02 20.24
N TYR A 92 8.49 14.52 19.03
CA TYR A 92 9.56 14.05 18.16
C TYR A 92 10.22 15.30 17.60
N GLU A 93 11.42 15.58 18.11
CA GLU A 93 12.29 16.73 17.81
C GLU A 93 12.67 16.88 16.32
N PHE A 94 12.01 16.17 15.39
CA PHE A 94 12.34 16.22 13.96
C PHE A 94 11.14 16.65 13.11
N THR A 95 10.56 17.82 13.42
CA THR A 95 9.41 18.35 12.70
C THR A 95 9.78 19.51 11.80
N THR A 96 10.51 19.26 10.73
CA THR A 96 10.55 20.20 9.60
C THR A 96 9.36 20.01 8.65
N LEU A 97 8.57 18.95 8.79
CA LEU A 97 7.28 18.75 8.12
C LEU A 97 6.17 18.63 9.16
N THR A 98 5.07 19.32 8.91
CA THR A 98 3.84 19.27 9.69
C THR A 98 3.04 17.95 9.47
N CYS A 99 3.72 16.81 9.58
CA CYS A 99 3.05 15.52 9.65
C CYS A 99 2.87 15.19 11.13
N ILE A 100 1.64 15.21 11.60
CA ILE A 100 1.33 14.87 12.99
C ILE A 100 1.14 13.35 13.06
N PRO A 101 2.06 12.61 13.69
CA PRO A 101 1.88 11.19 13.91
C PRO A 101 0.93 10.97 15.09
N GLY A 102 -0.11 10.18 14.89
CA GLY A 102 -0.96 9.65 15.96
C GLY A 102 -0.72 8.16 16.14
N ILE A 103 -0.93 7.64 17.35
CA ILE A 103 -0.88 6.21 17.62
C ILE A 103 -2.28 5.78 18.06
N ILE A 104 -2.79 4.76 17.36
CA ILE A 104 -4.04 4.09 17.71
C ILE A 104 -3.70 2.76 18.36
N HIS A 105 -4.34 2.50 19.50
CA HIS A 105 -4.33 1.18 20.12
C HIS A 105 -5.62 0.46 19.73
N TYR A 106 -5.48 -0.65 19.00
CA TYR A 106 -6.62 -1.47 18.57
C TYR A 106 -6.21 -2.94 18.56
N ASN A 107 -7.00 -3.82 19.17
CA ASN A 107 -6.72 -5.25 19.28
C ASN A 107 -5.29 -5.55 19.76
N ASP A 108 -4.87 -4.93 20.86
CA ASP A 108 -3.53 -5.06 21.47
C ASP A 108 -2.37 -4.69 20.53
N THR A 109 -2.66 -3.95 19.47
CA THR A 109 -1.67 -3.50 18.50
C THR A 109 -1.55 -1.98 18.47
N LYS A 110 -0.36 -1.51 18.10
CA LYS A 110 -0.07 -0.08 17.91
C LYS A 110 -0.02 0.22 16.42
N ILE A 111 -0.96 1.05 15.97
CA ILE A 111 -1.06 1.48 14.57
C ILE A 111 -0.66 2.96 14.50
N GLN A 112 0.35 3.26 13.71
CA GLN A 112 0.78 4.63 13.46
C GLN A 112 -0.11 5.27 12.39
N LEU A 113 -0.79 6.37 12.73
CA LEU A 113 -1.59 7.16 11.82
C LEU A 113 -0.84 8.45 11.49
N LEU A 114 -0.68 8.73 10.19
CA LEU A 114 0.05 9.90 9.71
C LEU A 114 -0.92 10.84 9.00
N ASP A 115 -1.14 12.04 9.57
CA ASP A 115 -1.89 13.10 8.87
C ASP A 115 -0.95 13.77 7.87
N LEU A 116 -1.17 13.48 6.60
CA LEU A 116 -0.43 14.13 5.54
C LEU A 116 -1.11 15.46 5.18
N PRO A 117 -0.37 16.57 5.18
CA PRO A 117 -0.92 17.84 4.74
C PRO A 117 -1.52 17.66 3.36
N GLY A 118 -2.70 18.26 3.13
CA GLY A 118 -3.50 18.01 1.94
C GLY A 118 -2.67 17.97 0.66
N ILE A 119 -2.84 16.91 -0.11
CA ILE A 119 -2.27 16.82 -1.45
C ILE A 119 -2.93 17.95 -2.24
N ILE A 120 -2.14 18.96 -2.56
CA ILE A 120 -2.56 20.08 -3.36
C ILE A 120 -2.44 19.65 -4.82
N GLU A 121 -3.36 20.06 -5.66
CA GLU A 121 -3.26 19.93 -7.12
C GLU A 121 -1.86 20.36 -7.59
N GLY A 122 -1.21 19.50 -8.39
CA GLY A 122 0.16 19.73 -8.85
C GLY A 122 1.25 19.11 -7.95
N ALA A 123 0.91 18.29 -6.97
CA ALA A 123 1.91 17.53 -6.21
C ALA A 123 2.73 16.61 -7.14
N SER A 124 2.10 16.09 -8.20
CA SER A 124 2.74 15.32 -9.28
C SER A 124 3.71 16.17 -10.13
N GLU A 125 3.54 17.48 -10.19
CA GLU A 125 4.45 18.41 -10.87
C GLU A 125 5.69 18.73 -10.03
N GLY A 126 5.87 18.13 -8.86
CA GLY A 126 7.01 18.35 -7.98
C GLY A 126 7.03 19.72 -7.32
N LYS A 127 5.91 20.45 -7.34
CA LYS A 127 5.78 21.74 -6.67
C LYS A 127 5.70 21.55 -5.15
N GLY A 128 6.51 22.25 -4.42
CA GLY A 128 6.48 22.32 -2.97
C GLY A 128 6.79 20.97 -2.28
N ARG A 129 6.02 20.66 -1.23
CA ARG A 129 6.20 19.47 -0.36
C ARG A 129 5.64 18.18 -0.94
N GLY A 130 5.12 18.17 -2.17
CA GLY A 130 4.46 17.00 -2.77
C GLY A 130 5.34 15.75 -2.78
N ARG A 131 6.65 15.86 -3.06
CA ARG A 131 7.59 14.73 -3.05
C ARG A 131 7.68 14.04 -1.68
N GLN A 132 7.69 14.83 -0.62
CA GLN A 132 7.82 14.33 0.76
C GLN A 132 6.54 13.59 1.18
N VAL A 133 5.37 14.17 0.91
CA VAL A 133 4.07 13.53 1.16
C VAL A 133 3.96 12.19 0.45
N ILE A 134 4.45 12.14 -0.78
CA ILE A 134 4.47 10.93 -1.58
C ILE A 134 5.41 9.86 -1.00
N ALA A 135 6.59 10.25 -0.54
CA ALA A 135 7.54 9.33 0.09
C ALA A 135 6.93 8.68 1.34
N VAL A 136 6.25 9.49 2.17
CA VAL A 136 5.54 9.00 3.36
C VAL A 136 4.37 8.09 2.97
N ALA A 137 3.55 8.47 1.99
CA ALA A 137 2.47 7.63 1.48
C ALA A 137 2.99 6.29 0.92
N LYS A 138 4.12 6.30 0.22
CA LYS A 138 4.80 5.08 -0.23
C LYS A 138 5.31 4.20 0.92
N SER A 139 5.64 4.77 2.07
CA SER A 139 6.09 4.00 3.24
C SER A 139 4.93 3.38 4.03
N SER A 140 3.69 3.79 3.77
CA SER A 140 2.50 3.34 4.51
C SER A 140 2.00 1.98 4.01
N ASP A 141 1.24 1.29 4.84
CA ASP A 141 0.67 -0.02 4.54
C ASP A 141 -0.77 0.08 4.04
N LEU A 142 -1.47 1.10 4.52
CA LEU A 142 -2.83 1.42 4.15
C LEU A 142 -2.96 2.93 3.93
N VAL A 143 -3.78 3.31 2.97
CA VAL A 143 -4.18 4.70 2.74
C VAL A 143 -5.64 4.88 3.13
N LEU A 144 -5.92 5.87 3.96
CA LEU A 144 -7.28 6.36 4.20
C LEU A 144 -7.48 7.63 3.40
N MET A 145 -8.32 7.55 2.37
CA MET A 145 -8.70 8.71 1.57
C MET A 145 -9.95 9.34 2.19
N VAL A 146 -9.76 10.45 2.92
CA VAL A 146 -10.85 11.16 3.59
C VAL A 146 -11.51 12.12 2.61
N LEU A 147 -12.81 11.93 2.42
CA LEU A 147 -13.66 12.67 1.51
C LEU A 147 -14.76 13.36 2.31
N ASP A 148 -15.13 14.55 1.89
CA ASP A 148 -16.23 15.31 2.49
C ASP A 148 -17.53 14.97 1.76
N ALA A 149 -18.47 14.33 2.43
CA ALA A 149 -19.78 13.99 1.86
C ALA A 149 -20.64 15.23 1.60
N SER A 150 -20.33 16.36 2.23
CA SER A 150 -21.15 17.58 2.24
C SER A 150 -20.69 18.70 1.30
N LYS A 151 -19.52 18.58 0.64
CA LYS A 151 -18.94 19.72 -0.10
C LYS A 151 -19.55 20.00 -1.47
N ASP A 152 -19.69 21.27 -1.77
CA ASP A 152 -20.27 21.82 -3.00
C ASP A 152 -19.38 21.72 -4.25
N ALA A 153 -19.95 21.35 -5.38
CA ALA A 153 -19.33 21.15 -6.69
C ALA A 153 -18.70 22.38 -7.32
N HIS A 154 -18.96 23.55 -6.78
CA HIS A 154 -18.64 24.80 -7.45
C HIS A 154 -17.13 25.06 -7.67
N LYS A 155 -16.27 24.55 -6.82
CA LYS A 155 -14.82 24.78 -6.92
C LYS A 155 -14.09 23.82 -7.88
N VAL A 156 -14.57 22.60 -8.06
CA VAL A 156 -13.92 21.58 -8.91
C VAL A 156 -14.13 21.85 -10.40
N LEU A 157 -15.30 22.42 -10.76
CA LEU A 157 -15.57 22.84 -12.13
C LEU A 157 -14.72 24.04 -12.59
N LEU A 158 -14.07 24.75 -11.67
CA LEU A 158 -13.23 25.91 -11.96
C LEU A 158 -11.76 25.56 -12.23
N SER A 159 -11.30 24.35 -11.83
CA SER A 159 -9.88 23.95 -11.87
C SER A 159 -9.51 22.96 -12.98
N THR A 160 -10.48 22.32 -13.61
CA THR A 160 -10.22 21.43 -14.75
C THR A 160 -10.61 22.14 -16.04
N ASP A 161 -9.87 21.91 -17.13
CA ASP A 161 -10.04 22.49 -18.50
C ASP A 161 -11.45 22.36 -19.12
N GLY A 162 -12.44 22.46 -18.29
CA GLY A 162 -13.86 22.30 -18.57
C GLY A 162 -14.56 23.54 -19.11
N HIS A 163 -13.86 24.49 -19.77
CA HIS A 163 -14.54 25.60 -20.44
C HIS A 163 -15.62 25.13 -21.40
N ALA A 164 -15.38 24.05 -22.13
CA ALA A 164 -16.35 23.47 -23.06
C ALA A 164 -17.55 22.84 -22.34
N VAL A 165 -17.34 22.08 -21.27
CA VAL A 165 -18.39 21.45 -20.47
C VAL A 165 -19.20 22.51 -19.71
N ARG A 166 -18.54 23.56 -19.24
CA ARG A 166 -19.17 24.69 -18.55
C ARG A 166 -20.06 25.50 -19.47
N MET A 167 -19.59 25.81 -20.68
CA MET A 167 -20.44 26.46 -21.71
C MET A 167 -21.61 25.59 -22.13
N PHE A 168 -21.39 24.26 -22.23
CA PHE A 168 -22.48 23.34 -22.63
C PHE A 168 -23.54 23.20 -21.55
N ILE A 169 -23.15 23.09 -20.30
CA ILE A 169 -24.07 23.01 -19.15
C ILE A 169 -24.82 24.34 -18.96
N VAL A 170 -24.11 25.47 -19.06
CA VAL A 170 -24.73 26.79 -18.97
C VAL A 170 -25.66 27.03 -20.17
N ALA A 171 -25.29 26.65 -21.37
CA ALA A 171 -26.13 26.77 -22.57
C ALA A 171 -27.38 25.87 -22.47
N ILE A 172 -27.23 24.62 -22.05
CA ILE A 172 -28.38 23.72 -21.82
C ILE A 172 -29.29 24.27 -20.72
N SER A 173 -28.71 24.74 -19.60
CA SER A 173 -29.50 25.37 -18.53
C SER A 173 -30.23 26.60 -18.98
N TYR A 174 -29.60 27.42 -19.82
CA TYR A 174 -30.24 28.63 -20.37
C TYR A 174 -31.37 28.31 -21.37
N VAL A 175 -31.18 27.29 -22.21
CA VAL A 175 -32.22 26.82 -23.15
C VAL A 175 -33.38 26.19 -22.40
N ILE A 176 -33.12 25.34 -21.40
CA ILE A 176 -34.15 24.75 -20.54
C ILE A 176 -34.87 25.85 -19.72
N PHE A 177 -34.12 26.83 -19.22
CA PHE A 177 -34.64 27.98 -18.50
C PHE A 177 -35.59 28.84 -19.37
N LEU A 178 -35.20 29.15 -20.60
CA LEU A 178 -36.04 29.87 -21.55
C LEU A 178 -37.31 29.07 -21.91
N PHE A 179 -37.20 27.76 -22.08
CA PHE A 179 -38.32 26.89 -22.43
C PHE A 179 -39.33 26.75 -21.28
N LEU A 180 -38.87 26.65 -20.04
CA LEU A 180 -39.71 26.51 -18.85
C LEU A 180 -40.25 27.84 -18.33
N ALA A 181 -39.55 28.95 -18.55
CA ALA A 181 -40.02 30.30 -18.20
C ALA A 181 -41.24 30.73 -19.04
N CYS A 182 -41.37 30.19 -20.26
CA CYS A 182 -42.53 30.43 -21.10
C CYS A 182 -43.77 29.60 -20.71
N CYS A 183 -43.60 28.47 -19.99
CA CYS A 183 -44.67 27.50 -19.76
C CYS A 183 -45.23 27.44 -18.34
N PHE A 184 -44.47 27.81 -17.28
CA PHE A 184 -44.91 27.65 -15.88
C PHE A 184 -44.23 28.61 -14.89
N PRO A 185 -44.90 29.66 -14.41
CA PRO A 185 -44.32 30.62 -13.45
C PRO A 185 -44.07 30.06 -12.02
N CYS A 186 -44.72 28.96 -11.62
CA CYS A 186 -44.53 28.35 -10.29
C CYS A 186 -43.29 27.45 -10.16
N PHE A 187 -42.63 27.10 -11.26
CA PHE A 187 -41.46 26.21 -11.24
C PHE A 187 -40.16 26.91 -10.86
N TYR A 188 -40.18 28.23 -10.78
CA TYR A 188 -39.00 29.08 -10.54
C TYR A 188 -38.37 28.89 -9.16
N GLN A 189 -39.12 28.44 -8.19
CA GLN A 189 -38.68 28.36 -6.80
C GLN A 189 -37.97 27.02 -6.46
N PHE A 190 -38.25 25.93 -7.21
CA PHE A 190 -37.72 24.60 -6.95
C PHE A 190 -36.54 24.21 -7.84
N PHE A 191 -36.40 24.78 -9.02
CA PHE A 191 -35.37 24.41 -9.99
C PHE A 191 -33.92 24.70 -9.55
N PRO A 192 -33.60 25.83 -8.88
CA PRO A 192 -32.26 26.08 -8.37
C PRO A 192 -31.81 25.06 -7.34
N TYR A 193 -32.73 24.59 -6.50
CA TYR A 193 -32.44 23.60 -5.47
C TYR A 193 -32.18 22.19 -6.04
N ALA A 194 -32.97 21.76 -7.02
CA ALA A 194 -32.79 20.48 -7.69
C ALA A 194 -31.47 20.44 -8.49
N TYR A 195 -31.11 21.54 -9.14
CA TYR A 195 -29.85 21.70 -9.88
C TYR A 195 -28.63 21.74 -8.93
N LEU A 196 -28.72 22.47 -7.83
CA LEU A 196 -27.73 22.49 -6.77
C LEU A 196 -27.53 21.10 -6.15
N ILE A 197 -28.58 20.35 -5.89
CA ILE A 197 -28.53 18.98 -5.37
C ILE A 197 -27.88 18.03 -6.38
N LEU A 198 -28.14 18.17 -7.66
CA LEU A 198 -27.53 17.34 -8.71
C LEU A 198 -26.02 17.63 -8.86
N LEU A 199 -25.65 18.90 -8.85
CA LEU A 199 -24.25 19.33 -8.79
C LEU A 199 -23.58 18.83 -7.50
N TRP A 200 -24.27 18.87 -6.39
CA TRP A 200 -23.77 18.43 -5.08
C TRP A 200 -23.44 16.92 -5.03
N LYS A 201 -24.24 16.07 -5.70
CA LYS A 201 -24.01 14.63 -5.81
C LYS A 201 -22.76 14.22 -6.60
N LEU A 202 -22.30 15.06 -7.52
CA LEU A 202 -21.18 14.74 -8.41
C LEU A 202 -19.79 14.97 -7.78
N GLN A 203 -19.70 15.57 -6.60
CA GLN A 203 -18.48 16.19 -6.14
C GLN A 203 -17.57 15.36 -5.24
N SER A 204 -18.12 14.59 -4.31
CA SER A 204 -17.27 13.69 -3.50
C SER A 204 -16.55 12.67 -4.39
N GLU A 205 -17.21 12.30 -5.50
CA GLU A 205 -16.63 11.42 -6.52
C GLU A 205 -15.57 12.13 -7.37
N GLY A 206 -15.78 13.39 -7.72
CA GLY A 206 -14.76 14.20 -8.40
C GLY A 206 -13.48 14.34 -7.60
N HIS A 207 -13.57 14.61 -6.30
CA HIS A 207 -12.44 14.67 -5.40
C HIS A 207 -11.68 13.33 -5.32
N ARG A 208 -12.42 12.22 -5.23
CA ARG A 208 -11.84 10.88 -5.25
C ARG A 208 -11.05 10.63 -6.53
N GLN A 209 -11.62 10.98 -7.69
CA GLN A 209 -10.97 10.79 -8.99
C GLN A 209 -9.71 11.65 -9.13
N ILE A 210 -9.75 12.91 -8.71
CA ILE A 210 -8.59 13.81 -8.75
C ILE A 210 -7.47 13.26 -7.87
N LEU A 211 -7.75 12.94 -6.59
CA LEU A 211 -6.75 12.38 -5.67
C LEU A 211 -6.19 11.05 -6.19
N THR A 212 -7.04 10.18 -6.72
CA THR A 212 -6.58 8.91 -7.30
C THR A 212 -5.63 9.16 -8.47
N ARG A 213 -5.96 10.08 -9.39
CA ARG A 213 -5.11 10.44 -10.53
C ARG A 213 -3.77 11.03 -10.09
N GLU A 214 -3.77 11.93 -9.10
CA GLU A 214 -2.56 12.49 -8.54
C GLU A 214 -1.66 11.42 -7.92
N LEU A 215 -2.22 10.50 -7.14
CA LEU A 215 -1.48 9.39 -6.54
C LEU A 215 -0.98 8.39 -7.58
N GLU A 216 -1.79 8.07 -8.58
CA GLU A 216 -1.37 7.20 -9.70
C GLU A 216 -0.25 7.83 -10.52
N SER A 217 -0.29 9.14 -10.75
CA SER A 217 0.75 9.87 -11.49
C SER A 217 2.12 9.77 -10.83
N VAL A 218 2.14 9.62 -9.50
CA VAL A 218 3.34 9.51 -8.68
C VAL A 218 3.81 8.06 -8.52
N GLY A 219 3.03 7.11 -9.01
CA GLY A 219 3.36 5.69 -8.99
C GLY A 219 2.80 4.92 -7.80
N LEU A 220 1.77 5.44 -7.14
CA LEU A 220 0.94 4.68 -6.21
C LEU A 220 -0.23 4.07 -6.97
N ARG A 221 -0.49 2.79 -6.77
CA ARG A 221 -1.61 2.07 -7.36
C ARG A 221 -2.56 1.67 -6.24
N LEU A 222 -3.70 2.37 -6.16
CA LEU A 222 -4.68 2.16 -5.12
C LEU A 222 -5.60 1.00 -5.48
N ASN A 223 -5.78 0.06 -4.55
CA ASN A 223 -6.68 -1.09 -4.68
C ASN A 223 -6.47 -1.92 -5.95
N LYS A 224 -5.27 -1.89 -6.53
CA LYS A 224 -4.86 -2.72 -7.66
C LYS A 224 -3.90 -3.81 -7.19
N ARG A 225 -3.89 -4.94 -7.90
CA ARG A 225 -2.89 -5.99 -7.70
C ARG A 225 -1.68 -5.74 -8.59
N PRO A 226 -0.47 -6.11 -8.15
CA PRO A 226 0.69 -6.11 -9.02
C PRO A 226 0.42 -6.99 -10.25
N PRO A 227 0.74 -6.52 -11.47
CA PRO A 227 0.52 -7.30 -12.67
C PRO A 227 1.44 -8.53 -12.72
N GLN A 228 0.92 -9.65 -13.21
CA GLN A 228 1.65 -10.91 -13.31
C GLN A 228 2.50 -10.95 -14.60
N ILE A 229 3.40 -9.98 -14.73
CA ILE A 229 4.36 -9.89 -15.83
C ILE A 229 5.75 -10.19 -15.27
N TYR A 230 6.39 -11.24 -15.79
CA TYR A 230 7.80 -11.48 -15.51
C TYR A 230 8.66 -10.64 -16.44
N PHE A 231 9.54 -9.83 -15.87
CA PHE A 231 10.44 -8.97 -16.61
C PHE A 231 11.86 -9.10 -16.06
N LYS A 232 12.80 -9.42 -16.95
CA LYS A 232 14.22 -9.51 -16.58
C LYS A 232 15.09 -8.92 -17.69
N LYS A 233 15.92 -7.93 -17.32
CA LYS A 233 16.95 -7.39 -18.24
C LYS A 233 18.06 -8.42 -18.44
N LYS A 234 18.43 -8.67 -19.68
CA LYS A 234 19.55 -9.55 -20.08
C LYS A 234 20.75 -8.71 -20.53
N LYS A 235 21.93 -9.29 -20.53
CA LYS A 235 23.13 -8.62 -21.07
C LYS A 235 23.20 -8.70 -22.59
N THR A 236 22.76 -9.82 -23.16
CA THR A 236 22.79 -10.14 -24.60
C THR A 236 21.60 -11.01 -24.97
N GLY A 237 21.32 -11.22 -26.25
CA GLY A 237 20.32 -12.16 -26.75
C GLY A 237 19.01 -11.53 -27.20
N GLY A 238 18.93 -10.19 -27.30
CA GLY A 238 17.71 -9.52 -27.77
C GLY A 238 16.54 -9.56 -26.80
N ILE A 239 15.37 -9.16 -27.27
CA ILE A 239 14.13 -9.19 -26.51
C ILE A 239 13.41 -10.52 -26.79
N SER A 240 13.09 -11.27 -25.75
CA SER A 240 12.27 -12.48 -25.81
C SER A 240 10.88 -12.14 -25.27
N PHE A 241 9.87 -12.22 -26.12
CA PHE A 241 8.47 -11.98 -25.78
C PHE A 241 7.72 -13.30 -25.75
N ASN A 242 7.08 -13.60 -24.62
CA ASN A 242 6.25 -14.78 -24.43
C ASN A 242 4.97 -14.41 -23.70
N SER A 243 3.88 -15.12 -24.00
CA SER A 243 2.62 -14.99 -23.30
C SER A 243 1.98 -16.35 -23.06
N THR A 244 1.37 -16.56 -21.89
CA THR A 244 0.63 -17.79 -21.58
C THR A 244 -0.83 -17.74 -22.06
N LEU A 245 -1.33 -16.54 -22.33
CA LEU A 245 -2.71 -16.26 -22.74
C LEU A 245 -2.69 -15.30 -23.96
N PRO A 246 -3.73 -15.30 -24.79
CA PRO A 246 -3.87 -14.29 -25.83
C PRO A 246 -4.03 -12.90 -25.19
N LEU A 247 -3.21 -11.96 -25.63
CA LEU A 247 -3.23 -10.57 -25.15
C LEU A 247 -4.16 -9.74 -26.03
N THR A 248 -4.98 -8.89 -25.39
CA THR A 248 -5.92 -7.99 -26.08
C THR A 248 -5.39 -6.57 -26.21
N HIS A 249 -4.57 -6.12 -25.24
CA HIS A 249 -4.12 -4.73 -25.13
C HIS A 249 -2.66 -4.49 -25.48
N VAL A 250 -1.84 -5.53 -25.48
CA VAL A 250 -0.40 -5.41 -25.75
C VAL A 250 0.00 -6.50 -26.74
N ASP A 251 0.56 -6.11 -27.87
CA ASP A 251 1.17 -7.03 -28.80
C ASP A 251 2.71 -6.97 -28.73
N GLU A 252 3.36 -7.90 -29.38
CA GLU A 252 4.83 -8.00 -29.40
C GLU A 252 5.49 -6.72 -29.90
N LYS A 253 4.97 -6.13 -31.00
CA LYS A 253 5.51 -4.90 -31.60
C LYS A 253 5.44 -3.72 -30.64
N LEU A 254 4.31 -3.55 -29.96
CA LEU A 254 4.11 -2.49 -28.97
C LEU A 254 5.05 -2.67 -27.76
N CYS A 255 5.22 -3.91 -27.30
CA CYS A 255 6.16 -4.23 -26.23
C CYS A 255 7.60 -3.84 -26.62
N TYR A 256 8.03 -4.20 -27.84
CA TYR A 256 9.35 -3.79 -28.35
C TYR A 256 9.52 -2.28 -28.41
N GLN A 257 8.54 -1.54 -28.88
CA GLN A 257 8.61 -0.07 -28.96
C GLN A 257 8.72 0.57 -27.58
N ILE A 258 7.96 0.09 -26.61
CA ILE A 258 8.02 0.57 -25.22
C ILE A 258 9.41 0.29 -24.65
N LEU A 259 9.94 -0.91 -24.79
CA LEU A 259 11.28 -1.26 -24.32
C LEU A 259 12.39 -0.42 -24.98
N HIS A 260 12.25 -0.13 -26.27
CA HIS A 260 13.17 0.76 -27.00
C HIS A 260 13.16 2.19 -26.44
N GLU A 261 11.98 2.73 -26.06
CA GLU A 261 11.89 4.05 -25.43
C GLU A 261 12.67 4.09 -24.10
N TYR A 262 12.69 2.96 -23.36
CA TYR A 262 13.50 2.80 -22.15
C TYR A 262 14.97 2.45 -22.42
N LYS A 263 15.40 2.41 -23.69
CA LYS A 263 16.76 2.00 -24.11
C LYS A 263 17.12 0.58 -23.64
N ILE A 264 16.14 -0.30 -23.59
CA ILE A 264 16.31 -1.71 -23.22
C ILE A 264 16.25 -2.53 -24.51
N HIS A 265 17.40 -3.07 -24.92
CA HIS A 265 17.54 -3.85 -26.16
C HIS A 265 17.60 -5.36 -25.88
N ASN A 266 17.83 -5.76 -24.63
CA ASN A 266 17.94 -7.16 -24.26
C ASN A 266 17.11 -7.40 -22.99
N ALA A 267 16.02 -8.13 -23.12
CA ALA A 267 15.12 -8.44 -22.00
C ALA A 267 14.34 -9.74 -22.26
N GLU A 268 13.85 -10.31 -21.19
CA GLU A 268 12.86 -11.38 -21.22
C GLU A 268 11.58 -10.87 -20.59
N VAL A 269 10.49 -10.99 -21.34
CA VAL A 269 9.14 -10.57 -20.90
C VAL A 269 8.20 -11.74 -21.06
N LEU A 270 7.54 -12.13 -19.98
CA LEU A 270 6.54 -13.19 -19.98
C LEU A 270 5.24 -12.66 -19.35
N PHE A 271 4.20 -12.59 -20.14
CA PHE A 271 2.86 -12.24 -19.68
C PHE A 271 2.13 -13.50 -19.21
N ARG A 272 1.64 -13.47 -17.96
CA ARG A 272 0.83 -14.56 -17.38
C ARG A 272 -0.65 -14.21 -17.27
N GLU A 273 -1.01 -12.96 -17.53
CA GLU A 273 -2.37 -12.45 -17.57
C GLU A 273 -2.51 -11.41 -18.70
N ASP A 274 -3.75 -11.10 -19.10
CA ASP A 274 -3.99 -10.01 -20.05
C ASP A 274 -3.77 -8.66 -19.37
N ALA A 275 -2.70 -7.99 -19.74
CA ALA A 275 -2.24 -6.77 -19.10
C ALA A 275 -2.28 -5.57 -20.05
N THR A 276 -2.45 -4.41 -19.49
CA THR A 276 -2.47 -3.15 -20.23
C THR A 276 -1.05 -2.60 -20.45
N VAL A 277 -0.93 -1.61 -21.35
CA VAL A 277 0.32 -0.86 -21.57
C VAL A 277 0.83 -0.22 -20.27
N ASP A 278 -0.07 0.29 -19.44
CA ASP A 278 0.29 0.93 -18.17
C ASP A 278 0.88 -0.08 -17.18
N ASP A 279 0.36 -1.32 -17.16
CA ASP A 279 0.89 -2.41 -16.33
C ASP A 279 2.30 -2.84 -16.77
N LEU A 280 2.54 -2.90 -18.08
CA LEU A 280 3.88 -3.17 -18.62
C LEU A 280 4.88 -2.07 -18.22
N ILE A 281 4.48 -0.81 -18.34
CA ILE A 281 5.29 0.34 -17.94
C ILE A 281 5.59 0.28 -16.45
N ASP A 282 4.62 -0.06 -15.61
CA ASP A 282 4.79 -0.17 -14.16
C ASP A 282 5.84 -1.23 -13.78
N VAL A 283 5.86 -2.36 -14.48
CA VAL A 283 6.86 -3.42 -14.27
C VAL A 283 8.25 -3.00 -14.75
N ILE A 284 8.36 -2.32 -15.89
CA ILE A 284 9.65 -1.82 -16.42
C ILE A 284 10.27 -0.80 -15.46
N GLU A 285 9.48 0.14 -14.95
CA GLU A 285 9.90 1.17 -14.01
C GLU A 285 10.32 0.58 -12.65
N GLY A 286 9.57 -0.41 -12.15
CA GLY A 286 9.87 -1.14 -10.92
C GLY A 286 9.77 -0.30 -9.62
N ASN A 287 9.36 0.97 -9.72
CA ASN A 287 9.26 1.90 -8.60
C ASN A 287 7.80 2.16 -8.15
N ARG A 288 6.87 1.40 -8.69
CA ARG A 288 5.44 1.50 -8.35
C ARG A 288 5.14 0.75 -7.06
N LYS A 289 4.26 1.30 -6.26
CA LYS A 289 3.76 0.64 -5.05
C LYS A 289 2.26 0.44 -5.12
N TYR A 290 1.86 -0.81 -4.90
CA TYR A 290 0.46 -1.23 -4.82
C TYR A 290 0.04 -1.17 -3.36
N ILE A 291 -0.96 -0.36 -3.05
CA ILE A 291 -1.41 -0.11 -1.68
C ILE A 291 -2.92 -0.22 -1.63
N LYS A 292 -3.43 -0.84 -0.57
CA LYS A 292 -4.86 -0.82 -0.28
C LYS A 292 -5.29 0.57 0.18
N CYS A 293 -6.49 0.98 -0.22
CA CYS A 293 -7.05 2.28 0.10
C CYS A 293 -8.49 2.12 0.56
N VAL A 294 -8.82 2.70 1.70
CA VAL A 294 -10.20 2.82 2.20
C VAL A 294 -10.68 4.25 1.97
N TYR A 295 -11.83 4.38 1.33
CA TYR A 295 -12.47 5.67 1.08
C TYR A 295 -13.36 6.02 2.27
N VAL A 296 -13.01 7.07 3.00
CA VAL A 296 -13.70 7.48 4.22
C VAL A 296 -14.53 8.71 3.91
N TYR A 297 -15.85 8.55 3.84
CA TYR A 297 -16.79 9.64 3.62
C TYR A 297 -17.18 10.23 4.98
N ASN A 298 -16.65 11.41 5.28
CA ASN A 298 -16.89 12.13 6.53
C ASN A 298 -18.03 13.15 6.38
N LYS A 299 -18.57 13.60 7.50
CA LYS A 299 -19.68 14.59 7.61
C LYS A 299 -21.01 14.08 7.04
N ILE A 300 -21.30 12.80 7.29
CA ILE A 300 -22.58 12.20 6.86
C ILE A 300 -23.79 12.80 7.59
N ASP A 301 -23.58 13.51 8.69
CA ASP A 301 -24.58 14.25 9.45
C ASP A 301 -25.25 15.36 8.64
N VAL A 302 -24.67 15.80 7.52
CA VAL A 302 -25.17 16.88 6.67
C VAL A 302 -25.95 16.38 5.45
N ILE A 303 -25.90 15.08 5.14
CA ILE A 303 -26.53 14.48 3.96
C ILE A 303 -27.72 13.57 4.32
N GLY A 304 -28.61 13.32 3.37
CA GLY A 304 -29.75 12.43 3.56
C GLY A 304 -29.37 10.97 3.68
N ILE A 305 -30.20 10.18 4.37
CA ILE A 305 -29.96 8.75 4.65
C ILE A 305 -29.79 7.93 3.37
N ASP A 306 -30.55 8.23 2.31
CA ASP A 306 -30.45 7.53 1.02
C ASP A 306 -29.08 7.72 0.35
N ASP A 307 -28.48 8.90 0.50
CA ASP A 307 -27.16 9.19 -0.04
C ASP A 307 -26.06 8.54 0.82
N VAL A 308 -26.26 8.47 2.14
CA VAL A 308 -25.36 7.70 3.05
C VAL A 308 -25.37 6.23 2.64
N ASP A 309 -26.53 5.61 2.40
CA ASP A 309 -26.65 4.21 1.98
C ASP A 309 -25.92 3.96 0.65
N LYS A 310 -26.09 4.85 -0.33
CA LYS A 310 -25.37 4.76 -1.62
C LYS A 310 -23.86 4.83 -1.47
N LEU A 311 -23.36 5.69 -0.57
CA LEU A 311 -21.93 5.81 -0.30
C LEU A 311 -21.40 4.59 0.46
N ALA A 312 -22.15 4.07 1.42
CA ALA A 312 -21.78 2.90 2.23
C ALA A 312 -21.70 1.61 1.38
N ARG A 313 -22.50 1.47 0.34
CA ARG A 313 -22.48 0.30 -0.56
C ARG A 313 -21.34 0.31 -1.57
N ARG A 314 -20.57 1.38 -1.67
CA ARG A 314 -19.41 1.42 -2.57
C ARG A 314 -18.30 0.49 -2.09
N PRO A 315 -17.53 -0.13 -2.98
CA PRO A 315 -16.41 -0.98 -2.59
C PRO A 315 -15.34 -0.17 -1.85
N ASN A 316 -14.77 -0.77 -0.82
CA ASN A 316 -13.72 -0.19 0.03
C ASN A 316 -14.09 1.17 0.64
N SER A 317 -15.36 1.42 0.93
CA SER A 317 -15.84 2.65 1.52
C SER A 317 -16.37 2.46 2.94
N VAL A 318 -16.17 3.50 3.75
CA VAL A 318 -16.73 3.62 5.09
C VAL A 318 -17.29 5.02 5.23
N VAL A 319 -18.50 5.11 5.78
CA VAL A 319 -19.19 6.38 6.04
C VAL A 319 -19.10 6.71 7.51
N ILE A 320 -18.67 7.93 7.86
CA ILE A 320 -18.47 8.36 9.24
C ILE A 320 -18.96 9.77 9.48
N SER A 321 -19.20 10.11 10.74
CA SER A 321 -19.25 11.49 11.19
C SER A 321 -18.31 11.68 12.37
N CYS A 322 -17.25 12.46 12.17
CA CYS A 322 -16.37 12.85 13.27
C CYS A 322 -17.10 13.75 14.26
N ASN A 323 -18.01 14.60 13.80
CA ASN A 323 -18.75 15.53 14.63
C ASN A 323 -19.66 14.81 15.65
N LEU A 324 -20.41 13.81 15.17
CA LEU A 324 -21.31 13.01 15.98
C LEU A 324 -20.69 11.70 16.52
N LYS A 325 -19.39 11.45 16.25
CA LYS A 325 -18.67 10.22 16.62
C LYS A 325 -19.36 8.94 16.09
N LEU A 326 -19.95 9.01 14.90
CA LEU A 326 -20.67 7.88 14.32
C LEU A 326 -19.74 6.99 13.51
N ASN A 327 -19.90 5.68 13.67
CA ASN A 327 -19.31 4.62 12.85
C ASN A 327 -17.76 4.56 12.86
N LEU A 328 -17.12 5.11 13.90
CA LEU A 328 -15.66 5.08 14.04
C LEU A 328 -15.13 3.67 14.30
N ASP A 329 -15.85 2.86 15.07
CA ASP A 329 -15.48 1.47 15.38
C ASP A 329 -15.48 0.62 14.11
N ARG A 330 -16.44 0.84 13.21
CA ARG A 330 -16.47 0.18 11.90
C ARG A 330 -15.29 0.57 11.03
N LEU A 331 -14.85 1.84 11.10
CA LEU A 331 -13.64 2.30 10.42
C LEU A 331 -12.41 1.57 10.95
N LEU A 332 -12.24 1.43 12.27
CA LEU A 332 -11.14 0.69 12.88
C LEU A 332 -11.14 -0.79 12.48
N SER A 333 -12.31 -1.43 12.50
CA SER A 333 -12.47 -2.83 12.05
C SER A 333 -12.08 -2.97 10.57
N LYS A 334 -12.53 -2.03 9.72
CA LYS A 334 -12.20 -2.06 8.29
C LYS A 334 -10.72 -1.82 8.03
N MET A 335 -10.08 -0.93 8.76
CA MET A 335 -8.63 -0.72 8.70
C MET A 335 -7.87 -1.99 9.06
N TRP A 336 -8.30 -2.69 10.12
CA TRP A 336 -7.73 -3.95 10.55
C TRP A 336 -7.82 -5.03 9.47
N GLU A 337 -9.02 -5.23 8.92
CA GLU A 337 -9.28 -6.18 7.82
C GLU A 337 -8.37 -5.91 6.61
N GLU A 338 -8.28 -4.64 6.18
CA GLU A 338 -7.53 -4.27 4.98
C GLU A 338 -6.00 -4.32 5.18
N MET A 339 -5.51 -4.07 6.39
CA MET A 339 -4.07 -4.23 6.68
C MET A 339 -3.65 -5.70 6.77
N GLY A 340 -4.60 -6.63 6.90
CA GLY A 340 -4.31 -8.06 7.01
C GLY A 340 -3.36 -8.38 8.15
N LEU A 341 -3.55 -7.74 9.30
CA LEU A 341 -2.73 -7.97 10.49
C LEU A 341 -3.17 -9.25 11.20
N VAL A 342 -2.18 -10.02 11.61
CA VAL A 342 -2.33 -11.30 12.31
C VAL A 342 -1.57 -11.23 13.62
N ARG A 343 -2.29 -11.42 14.73
CA ARG A 343 -1.70 -11.48 16.08
C ARG A 343 -1.32 -12.92 16.41
N VAL A 344 -0.12 -13.12 16.81
CA VAL A 344 0.37 -14.42 17.24
C VAL A 344 0.96 -14.29 18.63
N TYR A 345 0.45 -15.08 19.55
CA TYR A 345 0.90 -15.05 20.95
C TYR A 345 2.01 -16.05 21.20
N THR A 346 2.98 -15.66 22.01
CA THR A 346 4.11 -16.51 22.36
C THR A 346 3.77 -17.33 23.61
N LYS A 347 4.18 -18.60 23.60
CA LYS A 347 4.06 -19.49 24.76
C LYS A 347 5.43 -20.04 25.15
N PRO A 348 6.01 -19.63 26.28
CA PRO A 348 7.23 -20.26 26.81
C PRO A 348 6.97 -21.72 27.21
N GLN A 349 8.03 -22.53 27.20
CA GLN A 349 7.91 -23.93 27.61
C GLN A 349 7.58 -24.03 29.10
N GLY A 350 6.50 -24.76 29.44
CA GLY A 350 6.07 -24.96 30.82
C GLY A 350 5.34 -23.77 31.46
N GLN A 351 5.10 -22.70 30.73
CA GLN A 351 4.36 -21.51 31.20
C GLN A 351 3.08 -21.31 30.41
N GLN A 352 2.23 -20.41 30.91
CA GLN A 352 1.03 -19.98 30.18
C GLN A 352 1.40 -19.07 29.00
N PRO A 353 0.54 -18.96 27.97
CA PRO A 353 0.73 -18.00 26.88
C PRO A 353 0.76 -16.56 27.42
N ASP A 354 1.60 -15.74 26.80
CA ASP A 354 1.61 -14.31 27.04
C ASP A 354 0.64 -13.63 26.07
N PHE A 355 -0.47 -13.12 26.59
CA PHE A 355 -1.49 -12.42 25.83
C PHE A 355 -1.31 -10.89 25.88
N SER A 356 -0.36 -10.37 26.64
CA SER A 356 -0.18 -8.93 26.80
C SER A 356 0.62 -8.30 25.65
N ASP A 357 1.48 -9.07 24.99
CA ASP A 357 2.37 -8.56 23.92
C ASP A 357 2.37 -9.53 22.72
N PRO A 358 1.38 -9.42 21.83
CA PRO A 358 1.31 -10.25 20.63
C PRO A 358 2.39 -9.86 19.61
N VAL A 359 2.96 -10.87 18.95
CA VAL A 359 3.76 -10.65 17.74
C VAL A 359 2.80 -10.42 16.58
N VAL A 360 2.86 -9.24 15.97
CA VAL A 360 1.97 -8.87 14.88
C VAL A 360 2.64 -9.06 13.53
N LEU A 361 2.07 -9.95 12.72
CA LEU A 361 2.49 -10.22 11.35
C LEU A 361 1.56 -9.50 10.37
N SER A 362 2.03 -9.29 9.16
CA SER A 362 1.23 -8.71 8.08
C SER A 362 1.31 -9.60 6.84
N ALA A 363 0.17 -10.04 6.34
CA ALA A 363 0.07 -10.87 5.15
C ALA A 363 0.68 -10.18 3.91
N ASP A 364 0.59 -8.86 3.84
CA ASP A 364 1.03 -8.07 2.69
C ASP A 364 2.53 -7.72 2.72
N ARG A 365 3.24 -7.87 3.85
CA ARG A 365 4.63 -7.40 4.01
C ARG A 365 5.69 -8.50 4.00
N GLY A 366 5.41 -9.63 4.51
CA GLY A 366 6.39 -10.70 4.65
C GLY A 366 5.77 -12.07 4.72
N GLY A 367 4.44 -12.10 4.84
CA GLY A 367 3.68 -13.30 5.04
C GLY A 367 3.36 -13.57 6.51
N CYS A 368 2.61 -14.63 6.75
CA CYS A 368 2.17 -15.06 8.07
C CYS A 368 2.67 -16.47 8.38
N THR A 369 3.84 -16.84 7.86
CA THR A 369 4.43 -18.15 8.12
C THR A 369 5.14 -18.18 9.48
N VAL A 370 5.38 -19.38 10.00
CA VAL A 370 6.21 -19.57 11.20
C VAL A 370 7.62 -19.02 10.98
N GLU A 371 8.13 -19.07 9.75
CA GLU A 371 9.42 -18.49 9.39
C GLU A 371 9.42 -16.97 9.59
N ASP A 372 8.37 -16.29 9.10
CA ASP A 372 8.21 -14.86 9.26
C ASP A 372 8.03 -14.46 10.72
N PHE A 373 7.28 -15.26 11.48
CA PHE A 373 7.15 -15.10 12.94
C PHE A 373 8.51 -15.19 13.65
N CYS A 374 9.31 -16.19 13.35
CA CYS A 374 10.63 -16.34 13.94
C CYS A 374 11.59 -15.20 13.55
N ASN A 375 11.54 -14.74 12.29
CA ASN A 375 12.31 -13.59 11.79
C ASN A 375 11.92 -12.28 12.49
N HIS A 376 10.65 -12.13 12.80
CA HIS A 376 10.15 -10.94 13.48
C HIS A 376 10.69 -10.83 14.91
N ILE A 377 10.79 -11.96 15.62
CA ILE A 377 11.37 -12.01 16.96
C ILE A 377 12.89 -11.84 16.88
N HIS A 378 13.59 -12.69 16.13
CA HIS A 378 15.02 -12.61 15.97
C HIS A 378 15.50 -13.45 14.78
N ARG A 379 16.31 -12.87 13.88
CA ARG A 379 16.79 -13.51 12.64
C ARG A 379 17.54 -14.83 12.85
N ASN A 380 18.29 -14.96 13.96
CA ASN A 380 19.04 -16.19 14.24
C ASN A 380 18.15 -17.31 14.77
N LEU A 381 16.94 -17.00 15.23
CA LEU A 381 16.03 -17.98 15.82
C LEU A 381 15.68 -19.12 14.84
N ILE A 382 15.55 -18.80 13.55
CA ILE A 382 15.24 -19.78 12.49
C ILE A 382 16.26 -20.94 12.47
N LYS A 383 17.54 -20.67 12.70
CA LYS A 383 18.60 -21.70 12.68
C LYS A 383 18.46 -22.68 13.85
N ASP A 384 17.95 -22.19 14.96
CA ASP A 384 17.84 -22.93 16.21
C ASP A 384 16.50 -23.66 16.34
N VAL A 385 15.48 -23.28 15.57
CA VAL A 385 14.16 -23.91 15.59
C VAL A 385 14.23 -25.33 15.06
N LYS A 386 13.71 -26.29 15.84
CA LYS A 386 13.49 -27.67 15.42
C LYS A 386 12.11 -27.84 14.82
N TYR A 387 11.08 -27.40 15.52
CA TYR A 387 9.67 -27.33 15.13
C TYR A 387 8.98 -26.35 16.08
N VAL A 388 7.75 -26.00 15.75
CA VAL A 388 6.86 -25.22 16.62
C VAL A 388 5.63 -26.01 16.98
N LEU A 389 5.09 -25.75 18.15
CA LEU A 389 3.79 -26.20 18.57
C LEU A 389 2.80 -25.07 18.41
N VAL A 390 1.70 -25.34 17.72
CA VAL A 390 0.69 -24.32 17.41
C VAL A 390 -0.65 -24.74 18.03
N TRP A 391 -1.32 -23.80 18.69
CA TRP A 391 -2.69 -23.86 19.18
C TRP A 391 -3.46 -22.71 18.57
N GLY A 392 -4.61 -22.95 17.99
CA GLY A 392 -5.47 -21.93 17.42
C GLY A 392 -6.13 -22.38 16.13
N THR A 393 -6.67 -21.43 15.38
CA THR A 393 -7.51 -21.71 14.21
C THR A 393 -6.74 -22.31 13.04
N SER A 394 -5.44 -22.07 12.93
CA SER A 394 -4.59 -22.68 11.89
C SER A 394 -4.25 -24.14 12.15
N ALA A 395 -4.41 -24.62 13.39
CA ALA A 395 -4.07 -25.97 13.80
C ALA A 395 -5.28 -26.92 13.75
N ARG A 396 -5.09 -28.11 13.19
CA ARG A 396 -6.13 -29.18 13.20
C ARG A 396 -6.21 -29.89 14.54
N HIS A 397 -5.13 -29.94 15.29
CA HIS A 397 -5.02 -30.60 16.58
C HIS A 397 -4.29 -29.68 17.57
N TYR A 398 -4.59 -29.81 18.86
CA TYR A 398 -4.04 -28.98 19.93
C TYR A 398 -3.16 -29.80 20.89
N PRO A 399 -1.83 -29.66 20.90
CA PRO A 399 -0.99 -28.86 20.01
C PRO A 399 -0.68 -29.55 18.68
N GLN A 400 -0.49 -28.82 17.62
CA GLN A 400 0.00 -29.34 16.36
C GLN A 400 1.48 -29.05 16.18
N HIS A 401 2.24 -30.07 15.76
CA HIS A 401 3.64 -29.88 15.36
C HIS A 401 3.70 -29.31 13.95
N CYS A 402 4.26 -28.13 13.82
CA CYS A 402 4.35 -27.41 12.55
C CYS A 402 5.80 -27.10 12.20
N GLY A 403 6.10 -27.08 10.90
CA GLY A 403 7.35 -26.62 10.35
C GLY A 403 7.35 -25.12 10.05
N LEU A 404 8.45 -24.60 9.52
CA LEU A 404 8.64 -23.18 9.22
C LEU A 404 7.68 -22.63 8.16
N GLY A 405 7.24 -23.46 7.21
CA GLY A 405 6.30 -23.06 6.15
C GLY A 405 4.82 -23.06 6.55
N HIS A 406 4.47 -23.35 7.81
CA HIS A 406 3.07 -23.32 8.25
C HIS A 406 2.57 -21.87 8.32
N VAL A 407 1.36 -21.63 7.76
CA VAL A 407 0.73 -20.31 7.75
C VAL A 407 -0.10 -20.15 9.02
N LEU A 408 0.23 -19.13 9.80
CA LEU A 408 -0.45 -18.79 11.05
C LEU A 408 -1.67 -17.91 10.76
N GLN A 409 -2.67 -18.00 11.64
CA GLN A 409 -3.89 -17.18 11.60
C GLN A 409 -3.97 -16.29 12.84
N ASP A 410 -4.93 -15.35 12.83
CA ASP A 410 -5.11 -14.43 13.95
C ASP A 410 -5.48 -15.20 15.23
N GLU A 411 -4.89 -14.77 16.35
CA GLU A 411 -5.05 -15.37 17.68
C GLU A 411 -4.40 -16.77 17.87
N ASP A 412 -3.53 -17.19 16.96
CA ASP A 412 -2.76 -18.41 17.17
C ASP A 412 -1.73 -18.24 18.29
N VAL A 413 -1.53 -19.31 19.07
CA VAL A 413 -0.50 -19.38 20.11
C VAL A 413 0.61 -20.31 19.65
N VAL A 414 1.85 -19.82 19.70
CA VAL A 414 3.01 -20.54 19.18
C VAL A 414 4.06 -20.77 20.27
N GLN A 415 4.47 -22.02 20.44
CA GLN A 415 5.61 -22.39 21.27
C GLN A 415 6.76 -22.86 20.39
N ILE A 416 7.91 -22.21 20.52
CA ILE A 416 9.11 -22.55 19.76
C ILE A 416 9.89 -23.64 20.50
N VAL A 417 10.19 -24.73 19.81
CA VAL A 417 11.06 -25.80 20.32
C VAL A 417 12.39 -25.72 19.58
N LYS A 418 13.46 -25.39 20.33
CA LYS A 418 14.82 -25.28 19.80
C LYS A 418 15.45 -26.63 19.60
N LYS A 419 16.38 -26.71 18.66
CA LYS A 419 17.32 -27.84 18.55
C LYS A 419 18.13 -27.87 19.84
N LYS A 420 18.34 -29.06 20.39
CA LYS A 420 19.35 -29.17 21.45
C LYS A 420 20.69 -28.80 20.84
N GLU A 421 21.37 -27.83 21.41
CA GLU A 421 22.78 -27.58 21.07
C GLU A 421 23.50 -28.93 21.18
N LYS A 422 24.05 -29.40 20.07
CA LYS A 422 25.08 -30.41 20.18
C LYS A 422 26.19 -29.68 20.97
N GLU A 423 26.37 -30.09 22.21
CA GLU A 423 27.59 -29.70 22.92
C GLU A 423 28.74 -29.93 21.92
N GLU A 424 29.33 -28.88 21.39
CA GLU A 424 30.64 -28.89 20.77
C GLU A 424 31.71 -29.13 21.85
N GLY A 425 31.32 -29.89 22.85
CA GLY A 425 32.10 -30.47 23.86
C GLY A 425 32.64 -31.81 23.38
N GLY A 426 33.74 -31.74 22.71
CA GLY A 426 34.56 -32.87 22.49
C GLY A 426 33.97 -33.88 21.51
N ARG A 427 34.61 -34.10 20.38
CA ARG A 427 34.67 -35.47 19.84
C ARG A 427 34.83 -36.37 21.03
N GLY A 428 33.71 -36.90 21.51
CA GLY A 428 33.70 -37.86 22.59
C GLY A 428 34.63 -38.99 22.17
N ARG A 429 35.84 -39.00 22.67
CA ARG A 429 36.46 -40.23 22.94
C ARG A 429 35.43 -40.94 23.80
N PHE A 430 34.68 -41.83 23.17
CA PHE A 430 34.09 -42.94 23.88
C PHE A 430 35.27 -43.59 24.62
N LYS A 431 35.50 -43.22 25.85
CA LYS A 431 36.12 -44.13 26.79
C LYS A 431 35.10 -45.26 26.92
N SER A 432 35.13 -46.19 25.95
CA SER A 432 34.61 -47.49 26.19
C SER A 432 35.43 -48.03 27.41
N HIS A 433 34.85 -47.85 28.59
CA HIS A 433 35.18 -48.74 29.65
C HIS A 433 34.69 -50.12 29.19
N SER A 434 35.45 -50.74 28.29
CA SER A 434 35.31 -52.15 28.04
C SER A 434 35.71 -52.81 29.34
N THR A 435 34.76 -53.34 30.07
CA THR A 435 34.93 -54.30 31.15
C THR A 435 35.45 -55.66 30.61
N ALA A 436 35.88 -55.68 29.34
CA ALA A 436 36.53 -56.83 28.79
C ALA A 436 37.94 -57.03 29.50
N PRO A 437 38.21 -58.17 30.05
CA PRO A 437 39.51 -58.46 30.71
C PRO A 437 40.58 -58.22 29.66
N ALA A 438 41.66 -57.52 30.07
CA ALA A 438 42.83 -57.23 29.24
C ALA A 438 43.34 -58.54 28.61
N ARG A 439 43.56 -58.57 27.30
CA ARG A 439 44.11 -59.73 26.58
C ARG A 439 45.38 -60.12 27.21
N ILE A 440 45.63 -61.43 27.33
CA ILE A 440 46.81 -62.01 27.95
C ILE A 440 48.16 -61.44 27.41
N SER A 441 48.15 -61.05 26.10
CA SER A 441 49.25 -60.33 25.45
C SER A 441 49.57 -58.96 26.04
N ASP A 442 48.61 -58.28 26.63
CA ASP A 442 48.85 -56.93 27.22
C ASP A 442 49.35 -56.99 28.67
N ARG A 443 49.20 -58.15 29.33
CA ARG A 443 49.73 -58.37 30.67
C ARG A 443 51.22 -58.59 30.68
N GLN A 444 51.82 -59.04 29.58
CA GLN A 444 53.30 -59.34 29.48
C GLN A 444 54.16 -58.09 29.23
N LYS A 445 53.52 -56.92 28.95
CA LYS A 445 54.23 -55.66 28.69
C LYS A 445 54.40 -54.76 29.93
N LYS A 446 54.06 -55.21 31.11
CA LYS A 446 54.39 -54.46 32.31
C LYS A 446 55.90 -54.81 32.73
N ALA A 447 56.61 -53.73 32.84
CA ALA A 447 58.02 -53.56 33.01
C ALA A 447 58.78 -54.65 33.88
N PRO A 448 60.05 -54.97 33.57
CA PRO A 448 60.80 -55.87 34.34
C PRO A 448 61.01 -55.36 35.77
N LEU A 449 60.82 -56.24 36.72
CA LEU A 449 61.17 -56.02 38.11
C LEU A 449 62.63 -55.53 38.19
N LYS A 450 62.80 -54.34 38.80
CA LYS A 450 64.17 -53.93 39.21
C LYS A 450 64.64 -54.83 40.34
N THR A 451 65.66 -55.60 40.11
CA THR A 451 66.54 -56.20 41.13
C THR A 451 67.38 -55.12 41.75
#